data_76ed1dff868a75a965f6bde816d77058
#
_entry.id   76ed1dff868a75a965f6bde816d77058
#
_cell.length_a   1.000
_cell.length_b   1.000
_cell.length_c   1.000
_cell.angle_alpha   90.00
_cell.angle_beta   90.00
_cell.angle_gamma   90.00
#
_symmetry.space_group_name_H-M   'P 1'
#
loop_
_entity.id
_entity.type
_entity.pdbx_description
1 polymer ?
#
loop_
_entity_poly.entity_id
_entity_poly.type
_entity_poly.pdbx_seq_one_letter_code
_entity_poly.pdbx_strand_id
1 'polypeptide(L)'
;SFFLELLEEGRFTDSMAREYDMDGYVIIFTSNLLSEAEYKKVIPPELQTRFDLVCEFEEPTTAEKTAFLDLLLEMAKTKYSEQFAKIEITEDDKKRLYAFDYSSLSALRDIKRVFNNRLMDYFVEKGVL
;
A
#
# COMPACT_ATOMS: atom_id res chain seq x y z
N SER A 1 -2.89 -27.89 11.10
CA SER A 1 -3.52 -26.57 11.04
C SER A 1 -4.25 -26.36 9.72
N PHE A 2 -5.17 -25.41 9.69
CA PHE A 2 -5.92 -25.02 8.49
C PHE A 2 -5.00 -24.69 7.30
N PHE A 3 -3.99 -23.87 7.54
CA PHE A 3 -3.06 -23.44 6.48
C PHE A 3 -2.18 -24.56 5.97
N LEU A 4 -1.76 -25.48 6.82
CA LEU A 4 -0.99 -26.65 6.39
C LEU A 4 -1.83 -27.56 5.50
N GLU A 5 -3.06 -27.86 5.88
CA GLU A 5 -4.00 -28.63 5.08
C GLU A 5 -4.22 -27.98 3.71
N LEU A 6 -4.49 -26.67 3.68
CA LEU A 6 -4.71 -25.94 2.46
C LEU A 6 -3.50 -25.98 1.51
N LEU A 7 -2.30 -25.78 2.06
CA LEU A 7 -1.07 -25.71 1.26
C LEU A 7 -0.53 -27.10 0.85
N GLU A 8 -0.78 -28.11 1.66
CA GLU A 8 -0.33 -29.49 1.36
C GLU A 8 -1.30 -30.23 0.45
N GLU A 9 -2.59 -30.15 0.75
CA GLU A 9 -3.62 -30.95 0.10
C GLU A 9 -4.42 -30.17 -0.95
N GLY A 10 -4.27 -28.84 -1.01
CA GLY A 10 -5.00 -27.99 -1.95
C GLY A 10 -6.49 -27.91 -1.66
N ARG A 11 -6.90 -28.20 -0.43
CA ARG A 11 -8.31 -28.20 0.00
C ARG A 11 -8.45 -27.81 1.46
N PHE A 12 -9.65 -27.40 1.84
CA PHE A 12 -9.97 -27.11 3.24
C PHE A 12 -11.42 -27.48 3.56
N THR A 13 -11.68 -27.68 4.83
CA THR A 13 -13.01 -27.96 5.36
C THR A 13 -13.46 -26.81 6.25
N ASP A 14 -14.66 -26.27 6.01
CA ASP A 14 -15.22 -25.20 6.83
C ASP A 14 -15.85 -25.72 8.14
N SER A 15 -16.36 -24.81 8.96
CA SER A 15 -16.99 -25.13 10.24
C SER A 15 -18.27 -25.97 10.12
N MET A 16 -18.84 -26.07 8.93
CA MET A 16 -20.01 -26.88 8.63
C MET A 16 -19.63 -28.23 7.95
N ALA A 17 -18.37 -28.62 8.04
CA ALA A 17 -17.79 -29.82 7.45
C ALA A 17 -17.92 -29.90 5.92
N ARG A 18 -18.02 -28.74 5.24
CA ARG A 18 -17.99 -28.67 3.78
C ARG A 18 -16.54 -28.59 3.30
N GLU A 19 -16.19 -29.47 2.35
CA GLU A 19 -14.86 -29.49 1.75
C GLU A 19 -14.80 -28.64 0.49
N TYR A 20 -13.70 -27.88 0.34
CA TYR A 20 -13.44 -27.03 -0.81
C TYR A 20 -12.12 -27.43 -1.46
N ASP A 21 -12.16 -27.71 -2.76
CA ASP A 21 -10.99 -27.98 -3.57
C ASP A 21 -10.44 -26.69 -4.13
N MET A 22 -9.16 -26.39 -3.82
CA MET A 22 -8.47 -25.18 -4.22
C MET A 22 -7.41 -25.43 -5.30
N ASP A 23 -7.41 -26.61 -5.93
CA ASP A 23 -6.50 -26.90 -7.03
C ASP A 23 -6.67 -25.89 -8.17
N GLY A 24 -5.56 -25.39 -8.70
CA GLY A 24 -5.55 -24.40 -9.77
C GLY A 24 -5.69 -22.96 -9.29
N TYR A 25 -5.86 -22.71 -7.99
CA TYR A 25 -5.89 -21.38 -7.42
C TYR A 25 -4.50 -20.93 -6.99
N VAL A 26 -4.27 -19.62 -7.12
CA VAL A 26 -3.11 -18.95 -6.52
C VAL A 26 -3.55 -18.40 -5.16
N ILE A 27 -2.82 -18.76 -4.12
CA ILE A 27 -3.11 -18.34 -2.76
C ILE A 27 -2.02 -17.35 -2.34
N ILE A 28 -2.43 -16.15 -1.93
CA ILE A 28 -1.53 -15.08 -1.54
C ILE A 28 -1.77 -14.73 -0.07
N PHE A 29 -0.71 -14.82 0.72
CA PHE A 29 -0.70 -14.37 2.11
C PHE A 29 0.02 -13.03 2.20
N THR A 30 -0.55 -12.10 2.92
CA THR A 30 0.08 -10.81 3.20
C THR A 30 0.31 -10.65 4.70
N SER A 31 1.40 -9.99 5.05
CA SER A 31 1.77 -9.75 6.42
C SER A 31 2.50 -8.42 6.54
N ASN A 32 2.44 -7.82 7.72
CA ASN A 32 3.18 -6.62 8.07
C ASN A 32 4.48 -6.92 8.81
N LEU A 33 5.01 -8.14 8.71
CA LEU A 33 6.32 -8.49 9.25
C LEU A 33 7.41 -7.65 8.56
N LEU A 34 8.30 -7.06 9.37
CA LEU A 34 9.22 -6.03 8.90
C LEU A 34 10.53 -6.58 8.31
N SER A 35 10.84 -7.86 8.55
CA SER A 35 12.11 -8.44 8.13
C SER A 35 12.02 -9.94 7.93
N GLU A 36 13.02 -10.49 7.22
CA GLU A 36 13.19 -11.94 7.10
C GLU A 36 13.41 -12.61 8.46
N ALA A 37 14.10 -11.92 9.37
CA ALA A 37 14.33 -12.42 10.73
C ALA A 37 13.01 -12.57 11.50
N GLU A 38 12.10 -11.59 11.41
CA GLU A 38 10.77 -11.69 12.00
C GLU A 38 9.94 -12.78 11.36
N TYR A 39 9.99 -12.88 10.04
CA TYR A 39 9.30 -13.94 9.29
C TYR A 39 9.72 -15.32 9.77
N LYS A 40 11.01 -15.58 9.88
CA LYS A 40 11.54 -16.86 10.37
C LYS A 40 11.18 -17.15 11.83
N LYS A 41 11.01 -16.10 12.63
CA LYS A 41 10.66 -16.23 14.04
C LYS A 41 9.17 -16.49 14.25
N VAL A 42 8.32 -15.82 13.48
CA VAL A 42 6.86 -15.82 13.67
C VAL A 42 6.17 -16.92 12.89
N ILE A 43 6.60 -17.16 11.64
CA ILE A 43 5.98 -18.17 10.78
C ILE A 43 6.58 -19.55 11.10
N PRO A 44 5.76 -20.55 11.44
CA PRO A 44 6.27 -21.91 11.72
C PRO A 44 7.09 -22.47 10.55
N PRO A 45 8.20 -23.20 10.83
CA PRO A 45 9.04 -23.76 9.78
C PRO A 45 8.28 -24.66 8.79
N GLU A 46 7.30 -25.40 9.25
CA GLU A 46 6.46 -26.25 8.41
C GLU A 46 5.69 -25.45 7.37
N LEU A 47 5.24 -24.26 7.74
CA LEU A 47 4.53 -23.35 6.85
C LEU A 47 5.48 -22.68 5.87
N GLN A 48 6.67 -22.28 6.35
CA GLN A 48 7.68 -21.65 5.51
C GLN A 48 8.07 -22.51 4.31
N THR A 49 8.14 -23.83 4.50
CA THR A 49 8.50 -24.76 3.43
C THR A 49 7.41 -24.94 2.37
N ARG A 50 6.20 -24.48 2.64
CA ARG A 50 5.05 -24.61 1.73
C ARG A 50 4.82 -23.40 0.85
N PHE A 51 5.50 -22.27 1.10
CA PHE A 51 5.41 -21.12 0.24
C PHE A 51 6.34 -21.28 -0.96
N ASP A 52 5.78 -21.18 -2.16
CA ASP A 52 6.54 -21.26 -3.40
C ASP A 52 7.38 -20.01 -3.64
N LEU A 53 6.88 -18.87 -3.18
CA LEU A 53 7.54 -17.57 -3.33
C LEU A 53 7.27 -16.69 -2.11
N VAL A 54 8.32 -16.08 -1.60
CA VAL A 54 8.24 -15.08 -0.53
C VAL A 54 8.81 -13.77 -1.07
N CYS A 55 8.00 -12.71 -1.02
CA CYS A 55 8.40 -11.37 -1.46
C CYS A 55 8.47 -10.45 -0.25
N GLU A 56 9.57 -9.78 -0.09
CA GLU A 56 9.73 -8.72 0.91
C GLU A 56 9.61 -7.36 0.22
N PHE A 57 8.71 -6.51 0.75
CA PHE A 57 8.58 -5.14 0.29
C PHE A 57 9.45 -4.25 1.17
N GLU A 58 10.45 -3.63 0.57
CA GLU A 58 11.32 -2.67 1.25
C GLU A 58 10.63 -1.31 1.41
N GLU A 59 11.12 -0.49 2.34
CA GLU A 59 10.68 0.89 2.45
C GLU A 59 10.97 1.64 1.14
N PRO A 60 10.04 2.50 0.67
CA PRO A 60 10.28 3.28 -0.54
C PRO A 60 11.45 4.23 -0.35
N THR A 61 12.27 4.34 -1.39
CA THR A 61 13.33 5.35 -1.46
C THR A 61 12.76 6.76 -1.58
N THR A 62 13.58 7.78 -1.36
CA THR A 62 13.17 9.18 -1.56
C THR A 62 12.67 9.43 -2.99
N ALA A 63 13.34 8.86 -3.99
CA ALA A 63 12.92 8.96 -5.39
C ALA A 63 11.56 8.29 -5.64
N GLU A 64 11.32 7.13 -5.05
CA GLU A 64 10.05 6.43 -5.14
C GLU A 64 8.92 7.20 -4.43
N LYS A 65 9.19 7.81 -3.28
CA LYS A 65 8.24 8.68 -2.58
C LYS A 65 7.85 9.88 -3.43
N THR A 66 8.83 10.52 -4.08
CA THR A 66 8.57 11.65 -5.00
C THR A 66 7.73 11.22 -6.19
N ALA A 67 8.05 10.08 -6.80
CA ALA A 67 7.25 9.52 -7.90
C ALA A 67 5.81 9.21 -7.44
N PHE A 68 5.64 8.74 -6.21
CA PHE A 68 4.31 8.51 -5.65
C PHE A 68 3.53 9.80 -5.44
N LEU A 69 4.19 10.88 -4.98
CA LEU A 69 3.56 12.20 -4.87
C LEU A 69 3.12 12.73 -6.23
N ASP A 70 3.93 12.55 -7.28
CA ASP A 70 3.56 12.92 -8.64
C ASP A 70 2.32 12.16 -9.11
N LEU A 71 2.24 10.87 -8.81
CA LEU A 71 1.06 10.06 -9.11
C LEU A 71 -0.17 10.57 -8.35
N LEU A 72 -0.03 10.87 -7.06
CA LEU A 72 -1.12 11.40 -6.24
C LEU A 72 -1.64 12.73 -6.78
N LEU A 73 -0.74 13.59 -7.24
CA LEU A 73 -1.13 14.87 -7.83
C LEU A 73 -1.91 14.66 -9.14
N GLU A 74 -1.47 13.76 -10.01
CA GLU A 74 -2.19 13.45 -11.24
C GLU A 74 -3.57 12.84 -10.96
N MET A 75 -3.67 11.95 -9.99
CA MET A 75 -4.97 11.39 -9.55
C MET A 75 -5.87 12.49 -8.98
N ALA A 76 -5.31 13.41 -8.19
CA ALA A 76 -6.06 14.53 -7.62
C ALA A 76 -6.60 15.47 -8.70
N LYS A 77 -5.84 15.74 -9.74
CA LYS A 77 -6.29 16.57 -10.88
C LYS A 77 -7.52 15.98 -11.56
N THR A 78 -7.63 14.67 -11.63
CA THR A 78 -8.82 14.00 -12.15
C THR A 78 -9.98 14.06 -11.16
N LYS A 79 -9.72 13.71 -9.89
CA LYS A 79 -10.75 13.67 -8.84
C LYS A 79 -11.32 15.05 -8.53
N TYR A 80 -10.48 16.07 -8.50
CA TYR A 80 -10.84 17.45 -8.17
C TYR A 80 -10.76 18.36 -9.40
N SER A 81 -11.19 17.88 -10.54
CA SER A 81 -11.12 18.61 -11.82
C SER A 81 -11.80 19.98 -11.77
N GLU A 82 -12.90 20.11 -11.03
CA GLU A 82 -13.61 21.38 -10.87
C GLU A 82 -12.76 22.41 -10.11
N GLN A 83 -12.10 21.98 -9.05
CA GLN A 83 -11.21 22.85 -8.26
C GLN A 83 -9.98 23.25 -9.07
N PHE A 84 -9.34 22.27 -9.73
CA PHE A 84 -8.16 22.53 -10.55
C PHE A 84 -8.47 23.37 -11.80
N ALA A 85 -9.70 23.36 -12.31
CA ALA A 85 -10.11 24.24 -13.41
C ALA A 85 -10.13 25.71 -13.04
N LYS A 86 -10.23 26.03 -11.75
CA LYS A 86 -10.31 27.42 -11.23
C LYS A 86 -8.96 27.98 -10.79
N ILE A 87 -7.93 27.15 -10.76
CA ILE A 87 -6.59 27.54 -10.31
C ILE A 87 -5.55 27.01 -11.30
N GLU A 88 -4.44 27.72 -11.39
CA GLU A 88 -3.25 27.26 -12.09
C GLU A 88 -2.23 26.83 -11.04
N ILE A 89 -1.90 25.53 -11.02
CA ILE A 89 -0.87 25.01 -10.14
C ILE A 89 0.50 25.36 -10.72
N THR A 90 1.23 26.22 -10.02
CA THR A 90 2.58 26.61 -10.40
C THR A 90 3.63 25.62 -9.87
N GLU A 91 4.86 25.70 -10.38
CA GLU A 91 5.96 24.91 -9.81
C GLU A 91 6.23 25.26 -8.35
N ASP A 92 6.03 26.52 -7.95
CA ASP A 92 6.16 26.93 -6.55
C ASP A 92 5.05 26.34 -5.68
N ASP A 93 3.82 26.30 -6.18
CA ASP A 93 2.71 25.62 -5.52
C ASP A 93 3.00 24.14 -5.33
N LYS A 94 3.52 23.47 -6.35
CA LYS A 94 3.92 22.06 -6.30
C LYS A 94 5.02 21.84 -5.25
N LYS A 95 6.04 22.71 -5.22
CA LYS A 95 7.08 22.66 -4.19
C LYS A 95 6.51 22.78 -2.79
N ARG A 96 5.55 23.68 -2.59
CA ARG A 96 4.87 23.84 -1.30
C ARG A 96 4.07 22.61 -0.90
N LEU A 97 3.37 21.98 -1.83
CA LEU A 97 2.64 20.74 -1.59
C LEU A 97 3.59 19.59 -1.21
N TYR A 98 4.79 19.59 -1.78
CA TYR A 98 5.81 18.55 -1.56
C TYR A 98 6.79 18.91 -0.43
N ALA A 99 6.65 20.08 0.21
CA ALA A 99 7.59 20.58 1.21
C ALA A 99 7.52 19.85 2.56
N PHE A 100 6.54 18.97 2.77
CA PHE A 100 6.50 18.15 3.96
C PHE A 100 7.67 17.16 3.96
N ASP A 101 8.24 16.87 5.13
CA ASP A 101 9.30 15.88 5.22
C ASP A 101 8.74 14.45 5.09
N TYR A 102 8.56 14.04 3.85
CA TYR A 102 8.10 12.70 3.53
C TYR A 102 9.18 11.63 3.76
N SER A 103 10.42 12.02 3.99
CA SER A 103 11.51 11.08 4.27
C SER A 103 11.31 10.35 5.61
N SER A 104 10.59 10.97 6.54
CA SER A 104 10.25 10.37 7.83
C SER A 104 9.11 9.35 7.75
N LEU A 105 8.38 9.30 6.64
CA LEU A 105 7.24 8.41 6.45
C LEU A 105 7.65 7.18 5.66
N SER A 106 7.48 5.99 6.25
CA SER A 106 7.85 4.72 5.62
C SER A 106 6.70 4.07 4.84
N ALA A 107 5.45 4.39 5.21
CA ALA A 107 4.28 3.79 4.59
C ALA A 107 3.65 4.72 3.55
N LEU A 108 3.38 4.20 2.35
CA LEU A 108 2.70 4.96 1.28
C LEU A 108 1.32 5.47 1.71
N ARG A 109 0.63 4.73 2.58
CA ARG A 109 -0.66 5.16 3.15
C ARG A 109 -0.53 6.46 3.92
N ASP A 110 0.52 6.61 4.72
CA ASP A 110 0.75 7.82 5.50
C ASP A 110 1.13 8.99 4.60
N ILE A 111 1.94 8.74 3.58
CA ILE A 111 2.30 9.75 2.57
C ILE A 111 1.04 10.25 1.86
N LYS A 112 0.16 9.35 1.44
CA LYS A 112 -1.12 9.70 0.80
C LYS A 112 -1.99 10.54 1.73
N ARG A 113 -2.11 10.18 3.00
CA ARG A 113 -2.91 10.90 3.99
C ARG A 113 -2.37 12.33 4.18
N VAL A 114 -1.08 12.47 4.36
CA VAL A 114 -0.44 13.79 4.55
C VAL A 114 -0.60 14.65 3.29
N PHE A 115 -0.36 14.09 2.12
CA PHE A 115 -0.54 14.79 0.85
C PHE A 115 -1.99 15.28 0.67
N ASN A 116 -2.97 14.42 0.93
CA ASN A 116 -4.37 14.80 0.82
C ASN A 116 -4.74 15.94 1.77
N ASN A 117 -4.25 15.92 2.99
CA ASN A 117 -4.48 17.00 3.95
C ASN A 117 -3.86 18.33 3.45
N ARG A 118 -2.64 18.28 2.94
CA ARG A 118 -1.96 19.46 2.35
C ARG A 118 -2.72 19.99 1.14
N LEU A 119 -3.24 19.10 0.30
CA LEU A 119 -4.03 19.49 -0.86
C LEU A 119 -5.32 20.20 -0.45
N MET A 120 -6.01 19.71 0.58
CA MET A 120 -7.22 20.35 1.09
C MET A 120 -6.91 21.73 1.65
N ASP A 121 -5.83 21.89 2.42
CA ASP A 121 -5.37 23.19 2.91
C ASP A 121 -5.05 24.15 1.76
N TYR A 122 -4.41 23.64 0.72
CA TYR A 122 -4.12 24.41 -0.49
C TYR A 122 -5.41 24.91 -1.17
N PHE A 123 -6.42 24.06 -1.31
CA PHE A 123 -7.70 24.46 -1.88
C PHE A 123 -8.42 25.51 -1.04
N VAL A 124 -8.37 25.39 0.28
CA VAL A 124 -8.92 26.41 1.19
C VAL A 124 -8.20 27.74 1.01
N GLU A 125 -6.87 27.74 0.95
CA GLU A 125 -6.04 28.91 0.72
C GLU A 125 -6.38 29.60 -0.61
N LYS A 126 -6.64 28.82 -1.66
CA LYS A 126 -7.01 29.32 -2.98
C LYS A 126 -8.51 29.67 -3.11
N GLY A 127 -9.32 29.39 -2.11
CA GLY A 127 -10.74 29.70 -2.10
C GLY A 127 -11.60 28.90 -3.07
N VAL A 128 -11.19 27.67 -3.41
CA VAL A 128 -11.89 26.81 -4.38
C VAL A 128 -12.57 25.61 -3.75
N LEU A 129 -12.46 25.45 -2.46
CA LEU A 129 -13.11 24.34 -1.74
C LEU A 129 -14.50 24.72 -1.26
#